data_ba9595ef659e477e8c723bd165686b87
#
_entry.id   ba9595ef659e477e8c723bd165686b87
#
_cell.length_a   1.000
_cell.length_b   1.000
_cell.length_c   1.000
_cell.angle_alpha   90.00
_cell.angle_beta   90.00
_cell.angle_gamma   90.00
#
_symmetry.space_group_name_H-M   'P 1'
#
loop_
_entity.id
_entity.type
_entity.pdbx_description
1 polymer ?
#
loop_
_entity_poly.entity_id
_entity_poly.type
_entity_poly.pdbx_seq_one_letter_code
_entity_poly.pdbx_strand_id
1 'polypeptide(L)'
;MVYLRVTVGGKRKLIKTMVEIARPSDFNAKCKGENWIRGGVRDAKVLNAQLADILAKAKETYKELDKEGEVTTVALAKEMNTEAVSPSFLAFARERAQMIYDNGGWRNWRKYCGLINKLDASRKKRRMADITVADMTVELLTRFDNFLHKWENEREPGKLLHPNTIEVQFNILRTLVHRAIEVGIMGASKDPFLVFKYKGVKTIKEKLDDSEMERIINLELEEGSLIWHCKNYFLFSYYCAGIRAADLIQLRWGNVTASGRLHYQMGKNHKERDLLLVEQAIEILRHYQREDTKATDYIFPLLSNDAEYAGYVTQADKDRMRPELRHKMYQDISSKNALINKYLKKIAEKAEIEKPLSMHISRHSFAHIAQESGAESSAIKNILGHSNLATTERYMGSFDTSKTDETLRNVFAKKQSMATAPEESGATKEDQAIELLKGMTPEQIMAVISAINK
;
A
#
# COMPACT_ATOMS: atom_id res chain seq x y z
N MET A 1 39.52 33.58 2.48
CA MET A 1 38.58 33.41 1.37
C MET A 1 39.36 33.24 0.07
N VAL A 2 39.06 32.19 -0.70
CA VAL A 2 39.65 31.92 -2.03
C VAL A 2 38.71 32.50 -3.10
N TYR A 3 39.27 33.01 -4.20
CA TYR A 3 38.52 33.60 -5.30
C TYR A 3 38.91 32.93 -6.63
N LEU A 4 37.94 32.65 -7.46
CA LEU A 4 38.16 32.28 -8.85
C LEU A 4 38.30 33.55 -9.68
N ARG A 5 39.44 33.68 -10.37
CA ARG A 5 39.70 34.79 -11.32
C ARG A 5 39.31 34.40 -12.72
N VAL A 6 38.36 35.10 -13.27
CA VAL A 6 37.87 34.93 -14.64
C VAL A 6 38.41 36.08 -15.50
N THR A 7 38.90 35.76 -16.70
CA THR A 7 39.38 36.75 -17.67
C THR A 7 38.75 36.45 -19.03
N VAL A 8 37.98 37.41 -19.59
CA VAL A 8 37.34 37.29 -20.90
C VAL A 8 37.57 38.61 -21.64
N GLY A 9 38.09 38.57 -22.87
CA GLY A 9 38.34 39.78 -23.68
C GLY A 9 39.20 40.82 -22.96
N GLY A 10 40.23 40.40 -22.20
CA GLY A 10 41.10 41.26 -21.42
C GLY A 10 40.55 41.85 -20.15
N LYS A 11 39.22 41.76 -19.93
CA LYS A 11 38.57 42.16 -18.66
C LYS A 11 38.66 41.07 -17.60
N ARG A 12 38.87 41.48 -16.34
CA ARG A 12 39.05 40.54 -15.19
C ARG A 12 37.93 40.74 -14.19
N LYS A 13 37.44 39.65 -13.61
CA LYS A 13 36.50 39.63 -12.49
C LYS A 13 36.85 38.54 -11.50
N LEU A 14 36.65 38.79 -10.21
CA LEU A 14 36.82 37.79 -9.15
C LEU A 14 35.46 37.26 -8.72
N ILE A 15 35.35 35.95 -8.65
CA ILE A 15 34.15 35.22 -8.18
C ILE A 15 34.49 34.58 -6.86
N LYS A 16 33.65 34.78 -5.85
CA LYS A 16 33.84 34.24 -4.50
C LYS A 16 33.58 32.72 -4.51
N THR A 17 34.52 31.92 -4.01
CA THR A 17 34.39 30.44 -4.05
C THR A 17 33.76 29.86 -2.79
N MET A 18 33.46 30.65 -1.77
CA MET A 18 33.00 30.21 -0.43
C MET A 18 34.03 29.31 0.31
N VAL A 19 35.18 29.03 -0.26
CA VAL A 19 36.26 28.29 0.40
C VAL A 19 37.11 29.25 1.20
N GLU A 20 37.24 29.01 2.50
CA GLU A 20 38.08 29.81 3.43
C GLU A 20 39.31 29.05 3.85
N ILE A 21 40.42 29.74 3.91
CA ILE A 21 41.69 29.27 4.44
C ILE A 21 42.19 30.24 5.54
N ALA A 22 42.83 29.69 6.54
CA ALA A 22 43.26 30.47 7.71
C ALA A 22 44.40 31.46 7.34
N ARG A 23 45.33 31.04 6.50
CA ARG A 23 46.50 31.81 6.10
C ARG A 23 46.67 31.84 4.60
N PRO A 24 47.05 32.97 3.98
CA PRO A 24 47.34 33.03 2.54
C PRO A 24 48.45 32.06 2.11
N SER A 25 49.41 31.75 2.98
CA SER A 25 50.52 30.79 2.78
C SER A 25 50.01 29.35 2.57
N ASP A 26 48.80 29.05 2.99
CA ASP A 26 48.18 27.71 2.85
C ASP A 26 47.71 27.47 1.44
N PHE A 27 47.64 28.52 0.59
CA PHE A 27 47.25 28.46 -0.78
C PHE A 27 48.45 28.42 -1.72
N ASN A 28 48.50 27.47 -2.63
CA ASN A 28 49.52 27.31 -3.63
C ASN A 28 49.01 27.71 -5.04
N ALA A 29 49.13 29.00 -5.39
CA ALA A 29 48.69 29.52 -6.67
C ALA A 29 49.47 28.96 -7.87
N LYS A 30 50.64 28.37 -7.65
CA LYS A 30 51.53 27.78 -8.69
C LYS A 30 51.36 26.27 -8.79
N CYS A 31 50.34 25.70 -8.15
CA CYS A 31 50.09 24.26 -8.20
C CYS A 31 49.81 23.79 -9.63
N LYS A 32 50.49 22.71 -10.03
CA LYS A 32 50.18 21.97 -11.25
C LYS A 32 49.22 20.85 -10.88
N GLY A 33 47.93 21.03 -11.13
CA GLY A 33 46.89 20.09 -10.77
C GLY A 33 45.87 20.70 -9.79
N GLU A 34 45.20 19.88 -9.00
CA GLU A 34 44.07 20.28 -8.16
C GLU A 34 44.41 20.42 -6.66
N ASN A 35 45.69 20.52 -6.32
CA ASN A 35 46.18 20.64 -4.93
C ASN A 35 46.49 22.10 -4.54
N TRP A 36 45.52 23.01 -4.74
CA TRP A 36 45.67 24.43 -4.43
C TRP A 36 45.84 24.71 -2.93
N ILE A 37 45.21 23.90 -2.08
CA ILE A 37 45.35 23.98 -0.63
C ILE A 37 46.38 22.93 -0.20
N ARG A 38 47.39 23.35 0.59
CA ARG A 38 48.50 22.49 1.02
C ARG A 38 48.03 21.39 1.96
N GLY A 39 48.58 20.19 1.84
CA GLY A 39 48.14 19.00 2.56
C GLY A 39 48.23 19.08 4.11
N GLY A 40 49.01 20.07 4.63
CA GLY A 40 49.06 20.32 6.07
C GLY A 40 47.84 21.11 6.63
N VAL A 41 46.95 21.58 5.78
CA VAL A 41 45.73 22.27 6.21
C VAL A 41 44.64 21.23 6.52
N ARG A 42 43.96 21.45 7.64
CA ARG A 42 42.83 20.61 8.02
C ARG A 42 41.80 20.60 6.88
N ASP A 43 41.30 19.42 6.50
CA ASP A 43 40.32 19.20 5.43
C ASP A 43 40.79 19.61 4.02
N ALA A 44 42.12 19.72 3.78
CA ALA A 44 42.71 20.15 2.51
C ALA A 44 42.18 19.36 1.29
N LYS A 45 41.99 18.04 1.42
CA LYS A 45 41.40 17.20 0.35
C LYS A 45 39.99 17.62 0.00
N VAL A 46 39.15 17.89 0.98
CA VAL A 46 37.75 18.31 0.79
C VAL A 46 37.71 19.69 0.15
N LEU A 47 38.50 20.62 0.64
CA LEU A 47 38.57 22.00 0.13
C LEU A 47 39.13 22.02 -1.32
N ASN A 48 40.10 21.20 -1.66
CA ASN A 48 40.62 21.05 -3.01
C ASN A 48 39.58 20.47 -3.97
N ALA A 49 38.80 19.45 -3.52
CA ALA A 49 37.71 18.89 -4.31
C ALA A 49 36.61 19.95 -4.58
N GLN A 50 36.23 20.76 -3.58
CA GLN A 50 35.31 21.87 -3.78
C GLN A 50 35.80 22.90 -4.79
N LEU A 51 37.08 23.25 -4.75
CA LEU A 51 37.67 24.17 -5.73
C LEU A 51 37.73 23.57 -7.14
N ALA A 52 37.99 22.27 -7.27
CA ALA A 52 37.95 21.55 -8.55
C ALA A 52 36.53 21.57 -9.14
N ASP A 53 35.50 21.29 -8.34
CA ASP A 53 34.10 21.33 -8.76
C ASP A 53 33.68 22.73 -9.22
N ILE A 54 34.09 23.78 -8.49
CA ILE A 54 33.82 25.18 -8.87
C ILE A 54 34.51 25.52 -10.20
N LEU A 55 35.74 25.06 -10.41
CA LEU A 55 36.48 25.28 -11.66
C LEU A 55 35.83 24.53 -12.84
N ALA A 56 35.41 23.28 -12.61
CA ALA A 56 34.72 22.48 -13.61
C ALA A 56 33.40 23.16 -14.03
N LYS A 57 32.59 23.60 -13.07
CA LYS A 57 31.38 24.35 -13.32
C LYS A 57 31.64 25.64 -14.12
N ALA A 58 32.66 26.39 -13.74
CA ALA A 58 33.03 27.61 -14.47
C ALA A 58 33.42 27.38 -15.93
N LYS A 59 34.10 26.25 -16.18
CA LYS A 59 34.48 25.85 -17.57
C LYS A 59 33.25 25.42 -18.38
N GLU A 60 32.32 24.75 -17.78
CA GLU A 60 31.05 24.32 -18.40
C GLU A 60 30.17 25.53 -18.74
N THR A 61 29.93 26.41 -17.78
CA THR A 61 29.19 27.66 -17.97
C THR A 61 29.82 28.55 -19.02
N TYR A 62 31.17 28.61 -19.07
CA TYR A 62 31.88 29.34 -20.12
C TYR A 62 31.55 28.77 -21.49
N LYS A 63 31.59 27.44 -21.65
CA LYS A 63 31.30 26.78 -22.94
C LYS A 63 29.84 26.99 -23.39
N GLU A 64 28.90 27.03 -22.47
CA GLU A 64 27.49 27.29 -22.77
C GLU A 64 27.30 28.72 -23.27
N LEU A 65 27.82 29.72 -22.53
CA LEU A 65 27.75 31.12 -22.91
C LEU A 65 28.51 31.41 -24.21
N ASP A 66 29.59 30.66 -24.49
CA ASP A 66 30.37 30.77 -25.74
C ASP A 66 29.57 30.30 -26.97
N LYS A 67 28.79 29.22 -26.82
CA LYS A 67 27.86 28.74 -27.85
C LYS A 67 26.79 29.75 -28.19
N GLU A 68 26.33 30.52 -27.19
CA GLU A 68 25.30 31.53 -27.33
C GLU A 68 25.85 32.90 -27.79
N GLY A 69 27.17 33.04 -27.89
CA GLY A 69 27.83 34.30 -28.27
C GLY A 69 27.78 35.37 -27.17
N GLU A 70 27.43 35.04 -25.95
CA GLU A 70 27.20 35.97 -24.83
C GLU A 70 28.32 35.98 -23.78
N VAL A 71 29.52 35.47 -24.09
CA VAL A 71 30.61 35.37 -23.12
C VAL A 71 31.12 36.74 -22.67
N THR A 72 30.79 37.12 -21.47
CA THR A 72 31.39 38.24 -20.77
C THR A 72 31.76 37.87 -19.34
N THR A 73 32.74 38.59 -18.73
CA THR A 73 33.08 38.37 -17.33
C THR A 73 31.90 38.64 -16.40
N VAL A 74 30.95 39.48 -16.83
CA VAL A 74 29.76 39.82 -16.07
C VAL A 74 28.70 38.73 -16.19
N ALA A 75 28.45 38.20 -17.39
CA ALA A 75 27.55 37.07 -17.62
C ALA A 75 28.03 35.82 -16.87
N LEU A 76 29.33 35.46 -17.04
CA LEU A 76 29.88 34.30 -16.35
C LEU A 76 29.84 34.46 -14.82
N ALA A 77 30.13 35.64 -14.29
CA ALA A 77 30.04 35.89 -12.86
C ALA A 77 28.61 35.94 -12.37
N LYS A 78 27.66 36.35 -13.18
CA LYS A 78 26.22 36.30 -12.86
C LYS A 78 25.76 34.86 -12.78
N GLU A 79 26.07 34.01 -13.75
CA GLU A 79 25.75 32.59 -13.75
C GLU A 79 26.48 31.81 -12.64
N MET A 80 27.74 32.17 -12.37
CA MET A 80 28.53 31.57 -11.27
C MET A 80 28.13 32.10 -9.88
N ASN A 81 27.72 33.37 -9.76
CA ASN A 81 27.23 33.99 -8.51
C ASN A 81 25.70 33.91 -8.39
N THR A 82 25.01 33.48 -9.40
CA THR A 82 23.71 32.89 -9.17
C THR A 82 24.02 31.70 -8.27
N GLU A 83 23.92 31.88 -6.94
CA GLU A 83 23.47 30.81 -6.09
C GLU A 83 22.31 30.26 -6.87
N ALA A 84 22.48 29.09 -7.46
CA ALA A 84 21.38 28.41 -8.13
C ALA A 84 20.32 28.31 -7.02
N VAL A 85 19.33 29.22 -7.07
CA VAL A 85 18.27 29.27 -6.05
C VAL A 85 17.73 27.87 -6.06
N SER A 86 18.05 27.12 -5.01
CA SER A 86 17.69 25.72 -4.96
C SER A 86 16.20 25.62 -5.27
N PRO A 87 15.76 24.81 -6.23
CA PRO A 87 14.37 24.80 -6.67
C PRO A 87 13.44 24.62 -5.48
N SER A 88 12.31 25.30 -5.50
CA SER A 88 11.28 25.13 -4.47
C SER A 88 10.79 23.67 -4.43
N PHE A 89 11.03 23.00 -3.33
CA PHE A 89 10.50 21.65 -3.12
C PHE A 89 8.97 21.66 -2.94
N LEU A 90 8.43 22.73 -2.34
CA LEU A 90 6.96 22.87 -2.21
C LEU A 90 6.30 23.10 -3.57
N ALA A 91 6.90 23.87 -4.47
CA ALA A 91 6.38 24.05 -5.82
C ALA A 91 6.41 22.73 -6.59
N PHE A 92 7.53 22.01 -6.54
CA PHE A 92 7.67 20.68 -7.12
C PHE A 92 6.64 19.68 -6.57
N ALA A 93 6.42 19.66 -5.25
CA ALA A 93 5.42 18.79 -4.63
C ALA A 93 3.99 19.10 -5.11
N ARG A 94 3.66 20.39 -5.29
CA ARG A 94 2.35 20.82 -5.82
C ARG A 94 2.16 20.39 -7.27
N GLU A 95 3.18 20.56 -8.10
CA GLU A 95 3.15 20.10 -9.49
C GLU A 95 2.91 18.59 -9.57
N ARG A 96 3.65 17.81 -8.78
CA ARG A 96 3.45 16.34 -8.70
C ARG A 96 2.06 15.96 -8.19
N ALA A 97 1.52 16.68 -7.22
CA ALA A 97 0.15 16.48 -6.75
C ALA A 97 -0.86 16.74 -7.88
N GLN A 98 -0.67 17.83 -8.66
CA GLN A 98 -1.53 18.14 -9.80
C GLN A 98 -1.51 17.05 -10.86
N MET A 99 -0.33 16.54 -11.22
CA MET A 99 -0.21 15.41 -12.17
C MET A 99 -0.97 14.16 -11.70
N ILE A 100 -0.96 13.87 -10.38
CA ILE A 100 -1.73 12.76 -9.80
C ILE A 100 -3.24 13.02 -9.94
N TYR A 101 -3.68 14.26 -9.75
CA TYR A 101 -5.09 14.66 -9.93
C TYR A 101 -5.53 14.48 -11.38
N ASP A 102 -4.76 14.99 -12.32
CA ASP A 102 -5.04 14.95 -13.76
C ASP A 102 -5.12 13.50 -14.28
N ASN A 103 -4.31 12.61 -13.70
CA ASN A 103 -4.34 11.16 -13.98
C ASN A 103 -5.46 10.39 -13.22
N GLY A 104 -6.37 11.09 -12.54
CA GLY A 104 -7.51 10.46 -11.84
C GLY A 104 -7.15 9.83 -10.49
N GLY A 105 -5.97 10.06 -9.98
CA GLY A 105 -5.49 9.55 -8.69
C GLY A 105 -5.98 10.34 -7.47
N TRP A 106 -7.24 10.76 -7.44
CA TRP A 106 -7.80 11.72 -6.47
C TRP A 106 -7.60 11.35 -4.99
N ARG A 107 -7.67 10.06 -4.65
CA ARG A 107 -7.39 9.59 -3.28
C ARG A 107 -5.93 9.86 -2.89
N ASN A 108 -4.99 9.64 -3.79
CA ASN A 108 -3.58 9.93 -3.56
C ASN A 108 -3.32 11.43 -3.57
N TRP A 109 -3.89 12.15 -4.52
CA TRP A 109 -3.84 13.61 -4.57
C TRP A 109 -4.21 14.25 -3.23
N ARG A 110 -5.34 13.85 -2.60
CA ARG A 110 -5.73 14.33 -1.27
C ARG A 110 -4.66 14.10 -0.20
N LYS A 111 -3.97 12.96 -0.26
CA LYS A 111 -2.87 12.67 0.68
C LYS A 111 -1.67 13.58 0.45
N TYR A 112 -1.32 13.82 -0.83
CA TYR A 112 -0.25 14.76 -1.20
C TYR A 112 -0.59 16.18 -0.76
N CYS A 113 -1.81 16.66 -1.00
CA CYS A 113 -2.28 17.95 -0.50
C CYS A 113 -2.18 18.04 1.04
N GLY A 114 -2.59 16.98 1.74
CA GLY A 114 -2.47 16.93 3.20
C GLY A 114 -1.02 17.00 3.70
N LEU A 115 -0.07 16.38 3.02
CA LEU A 115 1.36 16.54 3.31
C LEU A 115 1.84 17.97 3.01
N ILE A 116 1.54 18.49 1.82
CA ILE A 116 1.96 19.83 1.39
C ILE A 116 1.47 20.91 2.36
N ASN A 117 0.20 20.82 2.79
CA ASN A 117 -0.37 21.75 3.78
C ASN A 117 0.38 21.68 5.11
N LYS A 118 0.75 20.48 5.59
CA LYS A 118 1.52 20.31 6.83
C LYS A 118 2.95 20.80 6.71
N LEU A 119 3.60 20.57 5.56
CA LEU A 119 4.93 21.12 5.28
C LEU A 119 4.89 22.65 5.25
N ASP A 120 3.89 23.25 4.58
CA ASP A 120 3.72 24.70 4.49
C ASP A 120 3.43 25.30 5.87
N ALA A 121 2.60 24.66 6.68
CA ALA A 121 2.36 25.08 8.07
C ALA A 121 3.62 24.99 8.94
N SER A 122 4.41 23.94 8.80
CA SER A 122 5.70 23.79 9.48
C SER A 122 6.69 24.88 9.07
N ARG A 123 6.77 25.18 7.77
CA ARG A 123 7.57 26.27 7.21
C ARG A 123 7.17 27.62 7.80
N LYS A 124 5.87 27.94 7.80
CA LYS A 124 5.34 29.20 8.35
C LYS A 124 5.67 29.35 9.83
N LYS A 125 5.49 28.28 10.64
CA LYS A 125 5.86 28.28 12.06
C LYS A 125 7.34 28.58 12.29
N ARG A 126 8.20 28.16 11.36
CA ARG A 126 9.65 28.40 11.39
C ARG A 126 10.07 29.72 10.74
N ARG A 127 9.13 30.52 10.24
CA ARG A 127 9.39 31.78 9.52
C ARG A 127 10.32 31.63 8.32
N MET A 128 10.28 30.48 7.64
CA MET A 128 11.02 30.23 6.40
C MET A 128 10.22 30.80 5.22
N ALA A 129 10.91 31.44 4.28
CA ALA A 129 10.28 31.95 3.06
C ALA A 129 9.75 30.82 2.18
N ASP A 130 10.53 29.72 2.04
CA ASP A 130 10.18 28.52 1.29
C ASP A 130 10.86 27.29 1.90
N ILE A 131 10.52 26.09 1.42
CA ILE A 131 11.28 24.86 1.58
C ILE A 131 11.85 24.54 0.19
N THR A 132 13.15 24.65 0.05
CA THR A 132 13.86 24.34 -1.19
C THR A 132 14.36 22.90 -1.18
N VAL A 133 14.82 22.40 -2.33
CA VAL A 133 15.44 21.07 -2.42
C VAL A 133 16.69 20.96 -1.53
N ALA A 134 17.45 22.07 -1.36
CA ALA A 134 18.61 22.09 -0.47
C ALA A 134 18.24 21.98 1.01
N ASP A 135 17.04 22.41 1.40
CA ASP A 135 16.53 22.29 2.77
C ASP A 135 16.13 20.87 3.15
N MET A 136 15.97 19.96 2.16
CA MET A 136 15.53 18.59 2.38
C MET A 136 16.67 17.76 3.03
N THR A 137 16.88 18.00 4.32
CA THR A 137 17.90 17.37 5.14
C THR A 137 17.31 16.49 6.23
N VAL A 138 18.13 15.61 6.83
CA VAL A 138 17.73 14.81 8.01
C VAL A 138 17.20 15.71 9.12
N GLU A 139 17.83 16.86 9.32
CA GLU A 139 17.41 17.83 10.35
C GLU A 139 16.01 18.39 10.07
N LEU A 140 15.70 18.76 8.81
CA LEU A 140 14.36 19.19 8.44
C LEU A 140 13.33 18.09 8.74
N LEU A 141 13.62 16.82 8.35
CA LEU A 141 12.71 15.70 8.59
C LEU A 141 12.48 15.46 10.09
N THR A 142 13.53 15.53 10.92
CA THR A 142 13.41 15.39 12.38
C THR A 142 12.56 16.50 12.99
N ARG A 143 12.75 17.74 12.54
CA ARG A 143 11.94 18.88 13.01
C ARG A 143 10.49 18.78 12.52
N PHE A 144 10.28 18.26 11.31
CA PHE A 144 8.95 18.04 10.77
C PHE A 144 8.24 16.90 11.51
N ASP A 145 8.94 15.85 11.90
CA ASP A 145 8.42 14.78 12.75
C ASP A 145 7.91 15.31 14.09
N ASN A 146 8.73 16.08 14.79
CA ASN A 146 8.35 16.76 16.04
C ASN A 146 7.14 17.70 15.87
N PHE A 147 7.01 18.33 14.70
CA PHE A 147 5.87 19.17 14.36
C PHE A 147 4.61 18.34 14.18
N LEU A 148 4.67 17.21 13.45
CA LEU A 148 3.54 16.33 13.20
C LEU A 148 3.01 15.66 14.47
N HIS A 149 3.88 15.31 15.43
CA HIS A 149 3.47 14.76 16.73
C HIS A 149 2.66 15.76 17.59
N LYS A 150 2.73 17.05 17.28
CA LYS A 150 1.98 18.11 17.94
C LYS A 150 0.82 18.63 17.07
N TRP A 151 0.59 18.00 15.90
CA TRP A 151 -0.48 18.38 14.99
C TRP A 151 -1.79 17.72 15.43
N GLU A 152 -2.81 18.56 15.60
CA GLU A 152 -4.15 18.09 15.93
C GLU A 152 -4.81 17.42 14.73
N ASN A 153 -5.55 16.34 14.98
CA ASN A 153 -6.27 15.61 13.94
C ASN A 153 -7.52 16.38 13.53
N GLU A 154 -7.54 16.90 12.31
CA GLU A 154 -8.67 17.67 11.76
C GLU A 154 -10.01 16.92 11.77
N ARG A 155 -9.97 15.58 11.80
CA ARG A 155 -11.18 14.72 11.82
C ARG A 155 -11.65 14.38 13.24
N GLU A 156 -10.78 14.51 14.21
CA GLU A 156 -11.01 14.19 15.61
C GLU A 156 -10.42 15.30 16.47
N PRO A 157 -11.13 16.45 16.60
CA PRO A 157 -10.66 17.57 17.41
C PRO A 157 -10.29 17.14 18.82
N GLY A 158 -9.20 17.67 19.35
CA GLY A 158 -8.64 17.29 20.65
C GLY A 158 -7.74 16.05 20.64
N LYS A 159 -7.62 15.34 19.49
CA LYS A 159 -6.66 14.24 19.35
C LYS A 159 -5.49 14.61 18.44
N LEU A 160 -4.31 14.14 18.77
CA LEU A 160 -3.11 14.29 17.95
C LEU A 160 -3.10 13.27 16.80
N LEU A 161 -2.24 13.48 15.80
CA LEU A 161 -2.08 12.53 14.71
C LEU A 161 -1.59 11.19 15.23
N HIS A 162 -2.24 10.12 14.79
CA HIS A 162 -1.79 8.76 15.07
C HIS A 162 -0.45 8.47 14.36
N PRO A 163 0.51 7.74 14.97
CA PRO A 163 1.82 7.43 14.38
C PRO A 163 1.76 6.85 12.96
N ASN A 164 0.80 6.00 12.65
CA ASN A 164 0.61 5.45 11.30
C ASN A 164 0.17 6.52 10.28
N THR A 165 -0.52 7.57 10.73
CA THR A 165 -0.84 8.73 9.87
C THR A 165 0.41 9.54 9.58
N ILE A 166 1.30 9.70 10.56
CA ILE A 166 2.60 10.34 10.38
C ILE A 166 3.47 9.52 9.43
N GLU A 167 3.51 8.19 9.58
CA GLU A 167 4.23 7.29 8.66
C GLU A 167 3.78 7.48 7.21
N VAL A 168 2.48 7.63 6.97
CA VAL A 168 1.95 7.92 5.62
C VAL A 168 2.50 9.24 5.08
N GLN A 169 2.65 10.30 5.93
CA GLN A 169 3.23 11.57 5.49
C GLN A 169 4.70 11.37 5.04
N PHE A 170 5.50 10.65 5.84
CA PHE A 170 6.90 10.39 5.50
C PHE A 170 7.06 9.47 4.28
N ASN A 171 6.16 8.51 4.07
CA ASN A 171 6.17 7.66 2.88
C ASN A 171 5.90 8.47 1.59
N ILE A 172 4.98 9.44 1.64
CA ILE A 172 4.71 10.35 0.52
C ILE A 172 5.91 11.28 0.32
N LEU A 173 6.47 11.84 1.39
CA LEU A 173 7.62 12.73 1.33
C LEU A 173 8.85 12.01 0.74
N ARG A 174 9.09 10.76 1.14
CA ARG A 174 10.14 9.92 0.52
C ARG A 174 9.91 9.72 -0.97
N THR A 175 8.67 9.44 -1.38
CA THR A 175 8.33 9.30 -2.79
C THR A 175 8.61 10.59 -3.58
N LEU A 176 8.32 11.75 -2.99
CA LEU A 176 8.64 13.04 -3.61
C LEU A 176 10.14 13.30 -3.72
N VAL A 177 10.90 12.99 -2.67
CA VAL A 177 12.37 13.11 -2.67
C VAL A 177 12.98 12.19 -3.73
N HIS A 178 12.58 10.92 -3.78
CA HIS A 178 13.07 10.00 -4.80
C HIS A 178 12.72 10.48 -6.21
N ARG A 179 11.52 11.05 -6.39
CA ARG A 179 11.15 11.61 -7.70
C ARG A 179 11.98 12.86 -8.05
N ALA A 180 12.35 13.69 -7.06
CA ALA A 180 13.25 14.82 -7.26
C ALA A 180 14.65 14.36 -7.69
N ILE A 181 15.11 13.23 -7.16
CA ILE A 181 16.37 12.60 -7.56
C ILE A 181 16.27 12.05 -9.00
N GLU A 182 15.19 11.33 -9.32
CA GLU A 182 14.96 10.76 -10.66
C GLU A 182 14.94 11.83 -11.77
N VAL A 183 14.38 13.01 -11.49
CA VAL A 183 14.34 14.11 -12.47
C VAL A 183 15.55 15.04 -12.39
N GLY A 184 16.56 14.69 -11.59
CA GLY A 184 17.87 15.38 -11.55
C GLY A 184 17.91 16.69 -10.76
N ILE A 185 16.82 17.12 -10.09
CA ILE A 185 16.83 18.35 -9.28
C ILE A 185 17.45 18.17 -7.89
N MET A 186 17.69 16.92 -7.48
CA MET A 186 18.35 16.55 -6.24
C MET A 186 19.39 15.44 -6.48
N GLY A 187 20.58 15.58 -5.91
CA GLY A 187 21.60 14.52 -6.00
C GLY A 187 21.24 13.32 -5.11
N ALA A 188 21.48 12.10 -5.60
CA ALA A 188 21.18 10.86 -4.87
C ALA A 188 21.92 10.77 -3.51
N SER A 189 23.13 11.30 -3.40
CA SER A 189 23.90 11.34 -2.14
C SER A 189 23.31 12.28 -1.09
N LYS A 190 22.39 13.16 -1.48
CA LYS A 190 21.69 14.11 -0.60
C LYS A 190 20.33 13.59 -0.11
N ASP A 191 19.96 12.33 -0.43
CA ASP A 191 18.70 11.73 0.02
C ASP A 191 18.69 11.60 1.56
N PRO A 192 17.86 12.37 2.28
CA PRO A 192 17.83 12.31 3.73
C PRO A 192 17.25 10.98 4.25
N PHE A 193 16.52 10.25 3.42
CA PHE A 193 15.93 8.97 3.79
C PHE A 193 16.93 7.80 3.79
N LEU A 194 18.17 8.01 3.34
CA LEU A 194 19.26 7.06 3.58
C LEU A 194 19.49 6.89 5.09
N VAL A 195 19.37 7.98 5.85
CA VAL A 195 19.62 8.05 7.31
C VAL A 195 18.30 8.09 8.09
N PHE A 196 17.40 9.02 7.74
CA PHE A 196 16.13 9.20 8.44
C PHE A 196 15.21 8.00 8.21
N LYS A 197 14.73 7.40 9.30
CA LYS A 197 13.77 6.30 9.29
C LYS A 197 12.60 6.64 10.19
N TYR A 198 11.40 6.49 9.66
CA TYR A 198 10.18 6.56 10.44
C TYR A 198 9.45 5.22 10.35
N LYS A 199 8.92 4.75 11.47
CA LYS A 199 8.16 3.51 11.54
C LYS A 199 6.93 3.75 12.41
N GLY A 200 5.78 3.46 11.85
CA GLY A 200 4.53 3.47 12.59
C GLY A 200 4.43 2.34 13.61
N VAL A 201 3.32 2.30 14.31
CA VAL A 201 3.03 1.26 15.30
C VAL A 201 2.19 0.16 14.70
N LYS A 202 2.37 -1.08 15.16
CA LYS A 202 1.48 -2.18 14.81
C LYS A 202 0.09 -1.89 15.37
N THR A 203 -0.93 -1.98 14.54
CA THR A 203 -2.33 -1.89 14.96
C THR A 203 -3.00 -3.25 14.78
N ILE A 204 -3.70 -3.69 15.81
CA ILE A 204 -4.62 -4.83 15.71
C ILE A 204 -5.81 -4.36 14.88
N LYS A 205 -6.23 -5.17 13.92
CA LYS A 205 -7.42 -4.90 13.13
C LYS A 205 -8.61 -5.57 13.80
N GLU A 206 -9.61 -4.76 14.12
CA GLU A 206 -10.85 -5.27 14.65
C GLU A 206 -11.51 -6.20 13.65
N LYS A 207 -12.10 -7.24 14.17
CA LYS A 207 -12.83 -8.27 13.44
C LYS A 207 -13.97 -8.77 14.34
N LEU A 208 -15.05 -9.18 13.73
CA LEU A 208 -16.16 -9.78 14.44
C LEU A 208 -15.92 -11.30 14.54
N ASP A 209 -16.33 -11.87 15.63
CA ASP A 209 -16.46 -13.30 15.80
C ASP A 209 -17.84 -13.80 15.33
N ASP A 210 -18.08 -15.10 15.39
CA ASP A 210 -19.32 -15.70 14.93
C ASP A 210 -20.54 -15.17 15.69
N SER A 211 -20.45 -15.02 17.02
CA SER A 211 -21.56 -14.53 17.83
C SER A 211 -21.94 -13.07 17.54
N GLU A 212 -20.93 -12.22 17.28
CA GLU A 212 -21.14 -10.83 16.88
C GLU A 212 -21.75 -10.75 15.48
N MET A 213 -21.32 -11.64 14.57
CA MET A 213 -21.92 -11.74 13.22
C MET A 213 -23.38 -12.20 13.30
N GLU A 214 -23.69 -13.20 14.12
CA GLU A 214 -25.06 -13.68 14.34
C GLU A 214 -25.97 -12.58 14.89
N ARG A 215 -25.49 -11.75 15.81
CA ARG A 215 -26.26 -10.60 16.30
C ARG A 215 -26.61 -9.60 15.20
N ILE A 216 -25.71 -9.38 14.24
CA ILE A 216 -26.01 -8.54 13.08
C ILE A 216 -26.98 -9.25 12.13
N ILE A 217 -26.79 -10.54 11.85
CA ILE A 217 -27.65 -11.32 10.97
C ILE A 217 -29.10 -11.30 11.49
N ASN A 218 -29.28 -11.56 12.78
CA ASN A 218 -30.58 -11.67 13.43
C ASN A 218 -31.18 -10.33 13.85
N LEU A 219 -30.46 -9.20 13.66
CA LEU A 219 -30.98 -7.88 14.03
C LEU A 219 -32.18 -7.51 13.16
N GLU A 220 -33.34 -7.40 13.81
CA GLU A 220 -34.57 -6.96 13.16
C GLU A 220 -34.55 -5.45 12.90
N LEU A 221 -34.82 -5.07 11.67
CA LEU A 221 -34.89 -3.68 11.21
C LEU A 221 -36.07 -3.53 10.26
N GLU A 222 -36.68 -2.36 10.27
CA GLU A 222 -37.76 -2.02 9.35
C GLU A 222 -37.29 -2.20 7.90
N GLU A 223 -37.96 -3.08 7.15
CA GLU A 223 -37.64 -3.38 5.76
C GLU A 223 -37.78 -2.13 4.90
N GLY A 224 -36.85 -1.97 3.95
CA GLY A 224 -36.79 -0.79 3.08
C GLY A 224 -36.20 0.46 3.74
N SER A 225 -35.99 0.46 5.07
CA SER A 225 -35.30 1.57 5.74
C SER A 225 -33.82 1.65 5.33
N LEU A 226 -33.24 2.84 5.39
CA LEU A 226 -31.83 3.01 5.01
C LEU A 226 -30.86 2.20 5.88
N ILE A 227 -31.19 2.00 7.16
CA ILE A 227 -30.38 1.17 8.05
C ILE A 227 -30.48 -0.31 7.68
N TRP A 228 -31.67 -0.78 7.28
CA TRP A 228 -31.88 -2.14 6.77
C TRP A 228 -31.07 -2.37 5.49
N HIS A 229 -31.09 -1.42 4.55
CA HIS A 229 -30.25 -1.50 3.35
C HIS A 229 -28.76 -1.57 3.71
N CYS A 230 -28.29 -0.76 4.65
CA CYS A 230 -26.88 -0.77 5.06
C CYS A 230 -26.47 -2.09 5.74
N LYS A 231 -27.39 -2.74 6.51
CA LYS A 231 -27.20 -4.10 7.01
C LYS A 231 -27.02 -5.08 5.86
N ASN A 232 -27.89 -5.05 4.86
CA ASN A 232 -27.83 -5.94 3.70
C ASN A 232 -26.54 -5.75 2.89
N TYR A 233 -26.05 -4.51 2.69
CA TYR A 233 -24.76 -4.26 2.04
C TYR A 233 -23.59 -4.85 2.81
N PHE A 234 -23.60 -4.76 4.12
CA PHE A 234 -22.57 -5.34 4.98
C PHE A 234 -22.59 -6.86 4.93
N LEU A 235 -23.78 -7.48 5.07
CA LEU A 235 -23.95 -8.92 5.01
C LEU A 235 -23.64 -9.49 3.63
N PHE A 236 -24.08 -8.82 2.56
CA PHE A 236 -23.73 -9.22 1.21
C PHE A 236 -22.21 -9.16 0.98
N SER A 237 -21.55 -8.11 1.50
CA SER A 237 -20.09 -8.05 1.48
C SER A 237 -19.45 -9.24 2.19
N TYR A 238 -19.95 -9.61 3.35
CA TYR A 238 -19.47 -10.74 4.15
C TYR A 238 -19.67 -12.07 3.41
N TYR A 239 -20.89 -12.35 2.93
CA TYR A 239 -21.22 -13.58 2.18
C TYR A 239 -20.50 -13.69 0.83
N CYS A 240 -20.13 -12.57 0.24
CA CYS A 240 -19.25 -12.53 -0.94
C CYS A 240 -17.77 -12.43 -0.58
N ALA A 241 -17.36 -13.06 0.54
CA ALA A 241 -15.98 -13.15 0.99
C ALA A 241 -15.31 -11.77 1.12
N GLY A 242 -16.01 -10.80 1.68
CA GLY A 242 -15.49 -9.46 1.96
C GLY A 242 -15.22 -8.64 0.70
N ILE A 243 -16.19 -8.53 -0.20
CA ILE A 243 -16.09 -7.62 -1.35
C ILE A 243 -15.83 -6.18 -0.86
N ARG A 244 -14.96 -5.43 -1.53
CA ARG A 244 -14.67 -4.06 -1.12
C ARG A 244 -15.87 -3.15 -1.36
N ALA A 245 -16.12 -2.21 -0.46
CA ALA A 245 -17.23 -1.28 -0.55
C ALA A 245 -17.32 -0.58 -1.93
N ALA A 246 -16.19 -0.13 -2.47
CA ALA A 246 -16.19 0.52 -3.79
C ALA A 246 -16.55 -0.43 -4.94
N ASP A 247 -16.21 -1.71 -4.82
CA ASP A 247 -16.58 -2.71 -5.81
C ASP A 247 -18.06 -3.05 -5.66
N LEU A 248 -18.55 -3.28 -4.43
CA LEU A 248 -19.95 -3.55 -4.12
C LEU A 248 -20.89 -2.44 -4.63
N ILE A 249 -20.54 -1.18 -4.38
CA ILE A 249 -21.35 -0.01 -4.81
C ILE A 249 -21.54 0.02 -6.34
N GLN A 250 -20.61 -0.54 -7.09
CA GLN A 250 -20.60 -0.54 -8.56
C GLN A 250 -21.10 -1.85 -9.18
N LEU A 251 -21.49 -2.86 -8.39
CA LEU A 251 -22.00 -4.12 -8.93
C LEU A 251 -23.25 -3.87 -9.78
N ARG A 252 -23.31 -4.59 -10.87
CA ARG A 252 -24.46 -4.60 -11.80
C ARG A 252 -25.06 -5.99 -11.88
N TRP A 253 -26.29 -6.09 -12.30
CA TRP A 253 -26.95 -7.38 -12.48
C TRP A 253 -26.24 -8.28 -13.48
N GLY A 254 -25.59 -7.72 -14.49
CA GLY A 254 -24.75 -8.47 -15.43
C GLY A 254 -23.49 -9.10 -14.79
N ASN A 255 -23.15 -8.74 -13.54
CA ASN A 255 -22.10 -9.43 -12.78
C ASN A 255 -22.58 -10.74 -12.15
N VAL A 256 -23.89 -10.97 -12.07
CA VAL A 256 -24.49 -12.21 -11.58
C VAL A 256 -24.77 -13.11 -12.76
N THR A 257 -24.09 -14.25 -12.83
CA THR A 257 -24.27 -15.20 -13.94
C THR A 257 -25.51 -16.09 -13.72
N ALA A 258 -26.03 -16.66 -14.78
CA ALA A 258 -27.12 -17.62 -14.71
C ALA A 258 -26.81 -18.88 -13.89
N SER A 259 -25.50 -19.18 -13.70
CA SER A 259 -25.03 -20.29 -12.87
C SER A 259 -24.90 -19.93 -11.38
N GLY A 260 -25.44 -18.78 -10.94
CA GLY A 260 -25.39 -18.35 -9.54
C GLY A 260 -24.01 -17.91 -9.07
N ARG A 261 -23.19 -17.34 -9.95
CA ARG A 261 -21.86 -16.85 -9.62
C ARG A 261 -21.79 -15.33 -9.75
N LEU A 262 -20.97 -14.71 -8.89
CA LEU A 262 -20.65 -13.30 -8.97
C LEU A 262 -19.30 -13.12 -9.66
N HIS A 263 -19.32 -12.58 -10.88
CA HIS A 263 -18.11 -12.31 -11.67
C HIS A 263 -17.91 -10.81 -11.90
N TYR A 264 -16.77 -10.29 -11.46
CA TYR A 264 -16.44 -8.88 -11.63
C TYR A 264 -14.94 -8.60 -11.54
N GLN A 265 -14.49 -7.50 -12.14
CA GLN A 265 -13.13 -7.02 -12.02
C GLN A 265 -12.97 -6.09 -10.81
N MET A 266 -12.01 -6.38 -9.94
CA MET A 266 -11.73 -5.56 -8.76
C MET A 266 -11.10 -4.21 -9.14
N GLY A 267 -11.68 -3.10 -8.71
CA GLY A 267 -11.23 -1.75 -9.04
C GLY A 267 -9.84 -1.38 -8.50
N LYS A 268 -9.32 -2.07 -7.47
CA LYS A 268 -8.02 -1.73 -6.85
C LYS A 268 -6.81 -2.29 -7.62
N ASN A 269 -6.91 -3.48 -8.18
CA ASN A 269 -5.78 -4.22 -8.77
C ASN A 269 -6.13 -4.89 -10.09
N HIS A 270 -7.31 -4.60 -10.63
CA HIS A 270 -7.83 -5.08 -11.92
C HIS A 270 -7.86 -6.62 -12.08
N LYS A 271 -7.80 -7.36 -10.94
CA LYS A 271 -7.94 -8.81 -10.98
C LYS A 271 -9.40 -9.20 -11.11
N GLU A 272 -9.65 -10.20 -11.93
CA GLU A 272 -10.96 -10.84 -12.02
C GLU A 272 -11.27 -11.58 -10.72
N ARG A 273 -12.54 -11.58 -10.36
CA ARG A 273 -13.06 -12.30 -9.22
C ARG A 273 -14.31 -13.05 -9.65
N ASP A 274 -14.31 -14.34 -9.35
CA ASP A 274 -15.40 -15.26 -9.65
C ASP A 274 -15.74 -16.06 -8.38
N LEU A 275 -16.92 -15.84 -7.83
CA LEU A 275 -17.37 -16.41 -6.56
C LEU A 275 -18.71 -17.09 -6.75
N LEU A 276 -18.85 -18.28 -6.20
CA LEU A 276 -20.17 -18.88 -6.02
C LEU A 276 -20.97 -18.07 -5.00
N LEU A 277 -22.18 -17.70 -5.34
CA LEU A 277 -23.10 -17.04 -4.41
C LEU A 277 -23.73 -18.10 -3.49
N VAL A 278 -23.59 -17.89 -2.20
CA VAL A 278 -24.27 -18.68 -1.17
C VAL A 278 -25.73 -18.22 -1.05
N GLU A 279 -26.61 -19.08 -0.54
CA GLU A 279 -28.06 -18.80 -0.50
C GLU A 279 -28.37 -17.49 0.21
N GLN A 280 -27.70 -17.19 1.32
CA GLN A 280 -27.88 -15.93 2.05
C GLN A 280 -27.55 -14.68 1.20
N ALA A 281 -26.58 -14.77 0.29
CA ALA A 281 -26.29 -13.69 -0.65
C ALA A 281 -27.39 -13.58 -1.72
N ILE A 282 -27.92 -14.71 -2.18
CA ILE A 282 -29.01 -14.77 -3.17
C ILE A 282 -30.29 -14.19 -2.57
N GLU A 283 -30.62 -14.51 -1.32
CA GLU A 283 -31.75 -13.94 -0.60
C GLU A 283 -31.69 -12.40 -0.54
N ILE A 284 -30.50 -11.86 -0.22
CA ILE A 284 -30.30 -10.41 -0.24
C ILE A 284 -30.55 -9.85 -1.64
N LEU A 285 -30.07 -10.50 -2.69
CA LEU A 285 -30.28 -10.04 -4.06
C LEU A 285 -31.76 -10.02 -4.46
N ARG A 286 -32.57 -10.99 -4.00
CA ARG A 286 -34.02 -11.06 -4.28
C ARG A 286 -34.76 -9.80 -3.86
N HIS A 287 -34.37 -9.14 -2.77
CA HIS A 287 -34.96 -7.87 -2.33
C HIS A 287 -34.71 -6.69 -3.29
N TYR A 288 -33.69 -6.78 -4.14
CA TYR A 288 -33.31 -5.70 -5.06
C TYR A 288 -33.69 -6.00 -6.52
N GLN A 289 -34.09 -7.24 -6.82
CA GLN A 289 -34.48 -7.64 -8.17
C GLN A 289 -35.89 -7.19 -8.48
N ARG A 290 -36.10 -6.59 -9.64
CA ARG A 290 -37.40 -6.19 -10.17
C ARG A 290 -37.64 -6.88 -11.53
N GLU A 291 -38.86 -6.93 -11.97
CA GLU A 291 -39.25 -7.55 -13.25
C GLU A 291 -38.57 -6.87 -14.45
N ASP A 292 -38.39 -5.55 -14.39
CA ASP A 292 -37.80 -4.72 -15.44
C ASP A 292 -36.27 -4.56 -15.33
N THR A 293 -35.63 -5.29 -14.44
CA THR A 293 -34.18 -5.19 -14.16
C THR A 293 -33.33 -5.56 -15.36
N LYS A 294 -32.46 -4.67 -15.79
CA LYS A 294 -31.50 -4.87 -16.88
C LYS A 294 -30.14 -5.32 -16.37
N ALA A 295 -29.41 -6.07 -17.20
CA ALA A 295 -28.04 -6.47 -16.87
C ALA A 295 -27.10 -5.28 -16.57
N THR A 296 -27.37 -4.12 -17.16
CA THR A 296 -26.62 -2.88 -16.97
C THR A 296 -26.99 -2.11 -15.70
N ASP A 297 -28.09 -2.44 -15.03
CA ASP A 297 -28.54 -1.74 -13.84
C ASP A 297 -27.65 -2.08 -12.62
N TYR A 298 -27.45 -1.10 -11.74
CA TYR A 298 -26.80 -1.35 -10.47
C TYR A 298 -27.67 -2.27 -9.59
N ILE A 299 -27.05 -3.25 -8.94
CA ILE A 299 -27.75 -4.16 -8.02
C ILE A 299 -28.32 -3.38 -6.84
N PHE A 300 -27.51 -2.57 -6.20
CA PHE A 300 -27.90 -1.79 -5.03
C PHE A 300 -28.23 -0.35 -5.43
N PRO A 301 -29.28 0.27 -4.86
CA PRO A 301 -29.70 1.63 -5.18
C PRO A 301 -28.76 2.68 -4.55
N LEU A 302 -27.48 2.47 -4.68
CA LEU A 302 -26.41 3.35 -4.17
C LEU A 302 -25.97 4.37 -5.22
N LEU A 303 -25.92 3.97 -6.47
CA LEU A 303 -25.69 4.84 -7.62
C LEU A 303 -26.96 4.87 -8.49
N SER A 304 -27.21 5.99 -9.17
CA SER A 304 -28.35 6.11 -10.07
C SER A 304 -28.05 5.49 -11.42
N ASN A 305 -28.98 4.70 -11.97
CA ASN A 305 -28.95 4.20 -13.34
C ASN A 305 -29.09 5.32 -14.37
N ASP A 306 -29.65 6.47 -13.98
CA ASP A 306 -29.82 7.65 -14.84
C ASP A 306 -28.60 8.60 -14.79
N ALA A 307 -27.59 8.29 -13.95
CA ALA A 307 -26.38 9.10 -13.91
C ALA A 307 -25.62 9.01 -15.24
N GLU A 308 -25.07 10.14 -15.71
CA GLU A 308 -24.30 10.20 -16.96
C GLU A 308 -23.20 9.12 -17.06
N TYR A 309 -22.57 8.78 -15.92
CA TYR A 309 -21.56 7.73 -15.85
C TYR A 309 -22.14 6.31 -15.85
N ALA A 310 -23.45 6.13 -15.72
CA ALA A 310 -24.06 4.80 -15.67
C ALA A 310 -23.92 4.05 -17.00
N GLY A 311 -23.82 4.75 -18.12
CA GLY A 311 -23.58 4.16 -19.45
C GLY A 311 -22.19 3.51 -19.60
N TYR A 312 -21.23 3.81 -18.72
CA TYR A 312 -19.87 3.25 -18.75
C TYR A 312 -19.81 1.97 -17.91
N VAL A 313 -20.08 0.83 -18.53
CA VAL A 313 -20.27 -0.44 -17.82
C VAL A 313 -18.96 -1.15 -17.56
N THR A 314 -18.14 -1.34 -18.59
CA THR A 314 -16.86 -2.05 -18.51
C THR A 314 -15.72 -1.17 -18.00
N GLN A 315 -14.62 -1.78 -17.59
CA GLN A 315 -13.42 -1.01 -17.23
C GLN A 315 -12.88 -0.21 -18.42
N ALA A 316 -12.91 -0.80 -19.62
CA ALA A 316 -12.50 -0.12 -20.85
C ALA A 316 -13.37 1.11 -21.16
N ASP A 317 -14.67 1.06 -20.86
CA ASP A 317 -15.54 2.23 -20.97
C ASP A 317 -15.14 3.28 -19.93
N LYS A 318 -14.94 2.89 -18.68
CA LYS A 318 -14.52 3.80 -17.59
C LYS A 318 -13.19 4.48 -17.88
N ASP A 319 -12.26 3.81 -18.55
CA ASP A 319 -10.97 4.38 -18.94
C ASP A 319 -11.11 5.47 -20.02
N ARG A 320 -12.17 5.40 -20.85
CA ARG A 320 -12.54 6.43 -21.85
C ARG A 320 -13.39 7.56 -21.27
N MET A 321 -13.80 7.46 -20.02
CA MET A 321 -14.63 8.47 -19.37
C MET A 321 -13.87 9.78 -19.22
N ARG A 322 -14.53 10.91 -19.49
CA ARG A 322 -13.96 12.25 -19.27
C ARG A 322 -13.53 12.42 -17.81
N PRO A 323 -12.42 13.11 -17.53
CA PRO A 323 -11.88 13.26 -16.16
C PRO A 323 -12.91 13.79 -15.16
N GLU A 324 -13.72 14.77 -15.54
CA GLU A 324 -14.73 15.41 -14.70
C GLU A 324 -15.82 14.41 -14.29
N LEU A 325 -16.30 13.60 -15.27
CA LEU A 325 -17.32 12.61 -15.05
C LEU A 325 -16.80 11.45 -14.18
N ARG A 326 -15.56 11.03 -14.43
CA ARG A 326 -14.87 10.04 -13.60
C ARG A 326 -14.69 10.54 -12.16
N HIS A 327 -14.36 11.81 -12.00
CA HIS A 327 -14.27 12.45 -10.68
C HIS A 327 -15.62 12.49 -9.96
N LYS A 328 -16.71 12.83 -10.66
CA LYS A 328 -18.07 12.79 -10.11
C LYS A 328 -18.44 11.38 -9.63
N MET A 329 -18.21 10.37 -10.46
CA MET A 329 -18.44 8.97 -10.08
C MET A 329 -17.63 8.59 -8.83
N TYR A 330 -16.36 8.98 -8.75
CA TYR A 330 -15.53 8.74 -7.57
C TYR A 330 -16.09 9.43 -6.32
N GLN A 331 -16.58 10.67 -6.44
CA GLN A 331 -17.19 11.41 -5.33
C GLN A 331 -18.47 10.72 -4.86
N ASP A 332 -19.33 10.27 -5.77
CA ASP A 332 -20.56 9.56 -5.43
C ASP A 332 -20.27 8.25 -4.71
N ILE A 333 -19.34 7.43 -5.23
CA ILE A 333 -18.89 6.19 -4.55
C ILE A 333 -18.34 6.50 -3.16
N SER A 334 -17.52 7.54 -3.02
CA SER A 334 -16.94 7.93 -1.73
C SER A 334 -18.00 8.38 -0.72
N SER A 335 -19.00 9.15 -1.20
CA SER A 335 -20.13 9.61 -0.40
C SER A 335 -20.99 8.45 0.07
N LYS A 336 -21.34 7.51 -0.83
CA LYS A 336 -22.14 6.33 -0.47
C LYS A 336 -21.41 5.42 0.52
N ASN A 337 -20.10 5.22 0.34
CA ASN A 337 -19.31 4.47 1.33
C ASN A 337 -19.30 5.16 2.71
N ALA A 338 -19.21 6.48 2.76
CA ALA A 338 -19.30 7.23 4.01
C ALA A 338 -20.68 7.09 4.66
N LEU A 339 -21.75 7.15 3.86
CA LEU A 339 -23.13 6.93 4.32
C LEU A 339 -23.30 5.55 4.93
N ILE A 340 -22.89 4.50 4.22
CA ILE A 340 -22.97 3.11 4.72
C ILE A 340 -22.24 3.01 6.07
N ASN A 341 -20.99 3.49 6.15
CA ASN A 341 -20.21 3.40 7.39
C ASN A 341 -20.84 4.22 8.56
N LYS A 342 -21.55 5.30 8.26
CA LYS A 342 -22.33 6.05 9.27
C LYS A 342 -23.46 5.18 9.85
N TYR A 343 -24.18 4.45 9.02
CA TYR A 343 -25.28 3.55 9.46
C TYR A 343 -24.75 2.28 10.11
N LEU A 344 -23.59 1.76 9.67
CA LEU A 344 -22.96 0.61 10.32
C LEU A 344 -22.60 0.89 11.78
N LYS A 345 -22.26 2.12 12.16
CA LYS A 345 -22.10 2.49 13.58
C LYS A 345 -23.41 2.32 14.36
N LYS A 346 -24.53 2.76 13.78
CA LYS A 346 -25.87 2.58 14.40
C LYS A 346 -26.28 1.11 14.47
N ILE A 347 -25.88 0.30 13.48
CA ILE A 347 -26.10 -1.15 13.49
C ILE A 347 -25.30 -1.79 14.62
N ALA A 348 -24.03 -1.39 14.82
CA ALA A 348 -23.20 -1.86 15.92
C ALA A 348 -23.85 -1.56 17.28
N GLU A 349 -24.32 -0.32 17.47
CA GLU A 349 -25.03 0.10 18.68
C GLU A 349 -26.29 -0.77 18.94
N LYS A 350 -27.11 -0.99 17.89
CA LYS A 350 -28.33 -1.82 18.01
C LYS A 350 -28.06 -3.31 18.23
N ALA A 351 -26.93 -3.81 17.70
CA ALA A 351 -26.49 -5.19 17.85
C ALA A 351 -25.60 -5.39 19.09
N GLU A 352 -25.47 -4.36 19.94
CA GLU A 352 -24.64 -4.38 21.15
C GLU A 352 -23.19 -4.81 20.87
N ILE A 353 -22.59 -4.26 19.78
CA ILE A 353 -21.21 -4.53 19.38
C ILE A 353 -20.38 -3.29 19.72
N GLU A 354 -19.43 -3.42 20.61
CA GLU A 354 -18.54 -2.33 21.03
C GLU A 354 -17.47 -2.01 19.97
N LYS A 355 -17.14 -2.97 19.12
CA LYS A 355 -16.14 -2.81 18.07
C LYS A 355 -16.60 -1.82 16.99
N PRO A 356 -15.71 -0.96 16.46
CA PRO A 356 -16.08 0.00 15.42
C PRO A 356 -16.43 -0.71 14.11
N LEU A 357 -17.72 -0.78 13.79
CA LEU A 357 -18.20 -1.45 12.58
C LEU A 357 -18.01 -0.57 11.34
N SER A 358 -17.49 -1.16 10.28
CA SER A 358 -17.32 -0.53 8.95
C SER A 358 -17.36 -1.60 7.85
N MET A 359 -17.59 -1.18 6.60
CA MET A 359 -17.57 -2.12 5.46
C MET A 359 -16.29 -2.96 5.35
N HIS A 360 -15.17 -2.46 5.87
CA HIS A 360 -13.92 -3.22 5.83
C HIS A 360 -13.86 -4.34 6.86
N ILE A 361 -14.63 -4.21 7.95
CA ILE A 361 -14.73 -5.23 8.99
C ILE A 361 -15.38 -6.51 8.44
N SER A 362 -16.36 -6.42 7.52
CA SER A 362 -16.93 -7.62 6.89
C SER A 362 -15.85 -8.51 6.27
N ARG A 363 -14.84 -7.90 5.67
CA ARG A 363 -13.72 -8.60 5.05
C ARG A 363 -12.73 -9.18 6.08
N HIS A 364 -12.48 -8.46 7.18
CA HIS A 364 -11.63 -8.95 8.27
C HIS A 364 -12.32 -10.11 8.98
N SER A 365 -13.61 -9.99 9.26
CA SER A 365 -14.40 -11.03 9.91
C SER A 365 -14.51 -12.29 9.04
N PHE A 366 -14.77 -12.15 7.73
CA PHE A 366 -14.76 -13.29 6.82
C PHE A 366 -13.41 -14.03 6.86
N ALA A 367 -12.30 -13.32 6.78
CA ALA A 367 -10.97 -13.95 6.79
C ALA A 367 -10.69 -14.68 8.11
N HIS A 368 -11.15 -14.11 9.23
CA HIS A 368 -11.01 -14.68 10.56
C HIS A 368 -11.85 -15.93 10.73
N ILE A 369 -13.14 -15.84 10.48
CA ILE A 369 -14.10 -16.95 10.62
C ILE A 369 -13.73 -18.10 9.68
N ALA A 370 -13.31 -17.81 8.44
CA ALA A 370 -12.80 -18.82 7.51
C ALA A 370 -11.56 -19.54 8.06
N GLN A 371 -10.66 -18.81 8.73
CA GLN A 371 -9.48 -19.42 9.38
C GLN A 371 -9.89 -20.28 10.57
N GLU A 372 -10.81 -19.83 11.40
CA GLU A 372 -11.33 -20.59 12.55
C GLU A 372 -12.05 -21.86 12.10
N SER A 373 -12.74 -21.78 10.95
CA SER A 373 -13.36 -22.95 10.28
C SER A 373 -12.34 -23.89 9.61
N GLY A 374 -11.04 -23.65 9.75
CA GLY A 374 -9.99 -24.52 9.24
C GLY A 374 -9.58 -24.28 7.79
N ALA A 375 -10.04 -23.20 7.14
CA ALA A 375 -9.63 -22.91 5.77
C ALA A 375 -8.13 -22.57 5.67
N GLU A 376 -7.45 -23.10 4.66
CA GLU A 376 -6.04 -22.80 4.43
C GLU A 376 -5.82 -21.33 4.08
N SER A 377 -4.71 -20.75 4.59
CA SER A 377 -4.32 -19.36 4.31
C SER A 377 -4.18 -19.07 2.82
N SER A 378 -3.76 -20.05 2.03
CA SER A 378 -3.66 -19.97 0.56
C SER A 378 -5.04 -19.83 -0.11
N ALA A 379 -6.03 -20.60 0.36
CA ALA A 379 -7.41 -20.51 -0.11
C ALA A 379 -8.04 -19.15 0.26
N ILE A 380 -7.88 -18.71 1.51
CA ILE A 380 -8.33 -17.40 1.97
C ILE A 380 -7.70 -16.27 1.15
N LYS A 381 -6.37 -16.34 0.90
CA LYS A 381 -5.66 -15.38 0.03
C LYS A 381 -6.28 -15.31 -1.36
N ASN A 382 -6.54 -16.45 -1.99
CA ASN A 382 -7.10 -16.52 -3.34
C ASN A 382 -8.53 -15.96 -3.37
N ILE A 383 -9.37 -16.38 -2.43
CA ILE A 383 -10.75 -15.88 -2.29
C ILE A 383 -10.76 -14.37 -2.05
N LEU A 384 -9.86 -13.84 -1.25
CA LEU A 384 -9.74 -12.39 -0.99
C LEU A 384 -9.09 -11.62 -2.14
N GLY A 385 -8.46 -12.31 -3.09
CA GLY A 385 -7.72 -11.68 -4.20
C GLY A 385 -6.49 -10.88 -3.75
N HIS A 386 -5.82 -11.34 -2.69
CA HIS A 386 -4.58 -10.73 -2.23
C HIS A 386 -3.40 -11.16 -3.12
N SER A 387 -2.52 -10.23 -3.47
CA SER A 387 -1.31 -10.53 -4.24
C SER A 387 -0.19 -11.12 -3.38
N ASN A 388 -0.21 -10.87 -2.05
CA ASN A 388 0.81 -11.36 -1.12
C ASN A 388 0.15 -12.04 0.09
N LEU A 389 0.71 -13.20 0.52
CA LEU A 389 0.25 -13.95 1.69
C LEU A 389 0.36 -13.12 2.98
N ALA A 390 1.43 -12.34 3.15
CA ALA A 390 1.59 -11.43 4.29
C ALA A 390 0.44 -10.41 4.45
N THR A 391 -0.27 -10.09 3.36
CA THR A 391 -1.49 -9.27 3.45
C THR A 391 -2.62 -10.07 4.08
N THR A 392 -2.79 -11.33 3.75
CA THR A 392 -3.81 -12.23 4.33
C THR A 392 -3.53 -12.48 5.80
N GLU A 393 -2.30 -12.75 6.16
CA GLU A 393 -1.86 -12.96 7.55
C GLU A 393 -2.15 -11.77 8.46
N ARG A 394 -2.06 -10.53 7.94
CA ARG A 394 -2.47 -9.32 8.69
C ARG A 394 -3.98 -9.25 8.98
N TYR A 395 -4.80 -9.92 8.18
CA TYR A 395 -6.25 -10.00 8.40
C TYR A 395 -6.59 -11.08 9.42
N MET A 396 -5.81 -12.15 9.46
CA MET A 396 -6.04 -13.29 10.33
C MET A 396 -5.60 -13.02 11.79
N GLY A 397 -4.69 -12.09 12.02
CA GLY A 397 -4.19 -11.74 13.35
C GLY A 397 -2.99 -12.59 13.80
N SER A 398 -2.61 -12.51 15.07
CA SER A 398 -1.58 -13.37 15.67
C SER A 398 -2.04 -14.82 15.66
N PHE A 399 -1.13 -15.74 15.35
CA PHE A 399 -1.39 -17.18 15.40
C PHE A 399 -1.98 -17.56 16.77
N ASP A 400 -3.10 -18.26 16.74
CA ASP A 400 -3.63 -18.90 17.92
C ASP A 400 -2.66 -20.03 18.30
N THR A 401 -2.07 -19.92 19.49
CA THR A 401 -1.12 -20.91 20.02
C THR A 401 -1.77 -22.28 20.14
N SER A 402 -3.10 -22.35 20.37
CA SER A 402 -3.85 -23.60 20.47
C SER A 402 -3.81 -24.40 19.17
N LYS A 403 -3.95 -23.74 18.00
CA LYS A 403 -3.82 -24.42 16.68
C LYS A 403 -2.39 -24.82 16.36
N THR A 404 -1.40 -24.08 16.83
CA THR A 404 0.01 -24.47 16.73
C THR A 404 0.27 -25.73 17.55
N ASP A 405 -0.29 -25.80 18.76
CA ASP A 405 -0.17 -26.94 19.64
C ASP A 405 -0.91 -28.17 19.09
N GLU A 406 -2.08 -27.98 18.49
CA GLU A 406 -2.82 -29.02 17.81
C GLU A 406 -2.09 -29.55 16.57
N THR A 407 -1.51 -28.66 15.78
CA THR A 407 -0.67 -29.06 14.63
C THR A 407 0.55 -29.84 15.08
N LEU A 408 1.22 -29.42 16.17
CA LEU A 408 2.32 -30.16 16.76
C LEU A 408 1.88 -31.56 17.22
N ARG A 409 0.76 -31.63 17.95
CA ARG A 409 0.20 -32.92 18.37
C ARG A 409 -0.10 -33.83 17.18
N ASN A 410 -0.75 -33.30 16.14
CA ASN A 410 -1.12 -34.09 14.95
C ASN A 410 0.11 -34.56 14.15
N VAL A 411 1.15 -33.74 14.02
CA VAL A 411 2.41 -34.11 13.37
C VAL A 411 3.12 -35.26 14.14
N PHE A 412 3.13 -35.19 15.46
CA PHE A 412 3.80 -36.20 16.27
C PHE A 412 2.92 -37.40 16.53
N ALA A 413 1.58 -37.27 16.59
CA ALA A 413 0.68 -38.42 16.63
C ALA A 413 0.77 -39.26 15.36
N LYS A 414 0.85 -38.68 14.18
CA LYS A 414 1.13 -39.39 12.92
C LYS A 414 2.46 -40.09 12.92
N LYS A 415 3.51 -39.52 13.53
CA LYS A 415 4.81 -40.21 13.67
C LYS A 415 4.75 -41.37 14.66
N GLN A 416 3.97 -41.27 15.74
CA GLN A 416 3.78 -42.38 16.67
C GLN A 416 2.94 -43.50 16.06
N SER A 417 1.92 -43.21 15.28
CA SER A 417 1.17 -44.23 14.56
C SER A 417 1.97 -44.91 13.43
N MET A 418 2.96 -44.23 12.86
CA MET A 418 3.92 -44.85 11.93
C MET A 418 5.04 -45.63 12.64
N ALA A 419 5.35 -45.28 13.90
CA ALA A 419 6.36 -45.96 14.70
C ALA A 419 5.79 -47.15 15.52
N THR A 420 4.46 -47.22 15.68
CA THR A 420 3.73 -48.30 16.35
C THR A 420 2.86 -49.13 15.40
N ALA A 421 3.02 -48.95 14.07
CA ALA A 421 2.60 -49.99 13.14
C ALA A 421 3.43 -51.22 13.51
N PRO A 422 2.82 -52.36 13.92
CA PRO A 422 3.59 -53.56 14.09
C PRO A 422 4.27 -53.82 12.74
N GLU A 423 5.56 -54.08 12.76
CA GLU A 423 6.16 -54.82 11.66
C GLU A 423 5.22 -55.99 11.42
N GLU A 424 4.53 -56.02 10.28
CA GLU A 424 3.95 -57.24 9.80
C GLU A 424 5.14 -58.23 9.76
N SER A 425 5.24 -58.99 10.82
CA SER A 425 6.02 -60.24 10.79
C SER A 425 5.45 -61.00 9.62
N GLY A 426 6.21 -61.03 8.53
CA GLY A 426 5.83 -61.68 7.31
C GLY A 426 5.47 -63.10 7.66
N ALA A 427 4.15 -63.34 7.82
CA ALA A 427 3.64 -64.69 7.84
C ALA A 427 4.13 -65.35 6.54
N THR A 428 5.01 -66.29 6.67
CA THR A 428 5.53 -67.04 5.53
C THR A 428 4.34 -67.66 4.80
N LYS A 429 4.46 -67.92 3.50
CA LYS A 429 3.40 -68.65 2.76
C LYS A 429 2.99 -69.94 3.44
N GLU A 430 3.89 -70.50 4.24
CA GLU A 430 3.68 -71.67 5.08
C GLU A 430 2.74 -71.41 6.28
N ASP A 431 2.88 -70.19 6.94
CA ASP A 431 1.98 -69.82 8.04
C ASP A 431 0.55 -69.54 7.54
N GLN A 432 0.40 -68.93 6.37
CA GLN A 432 -0.91 -68.71 5.72
C GLN A 432 -1.53 -70.08 5.27
N ALA A 433 -0.71 -71.01 4.80
CA ALA A 433 -1.19 -72.36 4.43
C ALA A 433 -1.64 -73.11 5.65
N ILE A 434 -0.92 -73.01 6.78
CA ILE A 434 -1.27 -73.68 8.05
C ILE A 434 -2.58 -73.14 8.63
N GLU A 435 -2.83 -71.84 8.51
CA GLU A 435 -4.08 -71.18 8.96
C GLU A 435 -5.28 -71.62 8.13
N LEU A 436 -5.10 -71.75 6.82
CA LEU A 436 -6.13 -72.24 5.90
C LEU A 436 -6.45 -73.78 6.19
N LEU A 437 -5.47 -74.54 6.52
CA LEU A 437 -5.66 -75.99 6.82
C LEU A 437 -6.32 -76.25 8.18
N LYS A 438 -6.18 -75.35 9.18
CA LYS A 438 -6.82 -75.48 10.50
C LYS A 438 -8.37 -75.38 10.46
N GLY A 439 -8.96 -74.82 9.40
CA GLY A 439 -10.42 -74.80 9.22
C GLY A 439 -11.00 -75.99 8.38
N MET A 440 -10.19 -76.85 7.92
CA MET A 440 -10.63 -77.96 6.99
C MET A 440 -10.78 -79.27 7.69
N THR A 441 -11.76 -80.07 7.25
CA THR A 441 -11.89 -81.47 7.73
C THR A 441 -10.80 -82.37 7.18
N PRO A 442 -10.47 -83.49 7.83
CA PRO A 442 -9.44 -84.45 7.35
C PRO A 442 -9.66 -84.91 5.91
N GLU A 443 -10.90 -85.05 5.46
CA GLU A 443 -11.26 -85.45 4.11
C GLU A 443 -10.96 -84.36 3.08
N GLN A 444 -11.19 -83.11 3.46
CA GLN A 444 -10.86 -81.93 2.64
C GLN A 444 -9.33 -81.73 2.52
N ILE A 445 -8.57 -81.95 3.59
CA ILE A 445 -7.10 -81.92 3.59
C ILE A 445 -6.54 -82.97 2.63
N MET A 446 -7.05 -84.18 2.68
CA MET A 446 -6.63 -85.29 1.78
C MET A 446 -6.97 -84.95 0.31
N ALA A 447 -8.10 -84.26 0.03
CA ALA A 447 -8.45 -83.90 -1.32
C ALA A 447 -7.49 -82.83 -1.88
N VAL A 448 -7.05 -81.86 -1.05
CA VAL A 448 -6.05 -80.82 -1.44
C VAL A 448 -4.68 -81.50 -1.68
N ILE A 449 -4.22 -82.38 -0.82
CA ILE A 449 -2.95 -83.12 -0.99
C ILE A 449 -2.99 -83.98 -2.26
N SER A 450 -4.11 -84.63 -2.54
CA SER A 450 -4.29 -85.45 -3.77
C SER A 450 -4.31 -84.57 -5.05
N ALA A 451 -4.76 -83.28 -4.96
CA ALA A 451 -4.75 -82.32 -6.09
C ALA A 451 -3.38 -81.72 -6.38
N ILE A 452 -2.54 -81.56 -5.35
CA ILE A 452 -1.16 -81.05 -5.46
C ILE A 452 -0.17 -82.08 -6.01
N ASN A 453 -0.46 -83.38 -5.79
CA ASN A 453 0.39 -84.48 -6.27
C ASN A 453 -0.01 -85.03 -7.65
N LYS A 454 -0.88 -84.31 -8.38
CA LYS A 454 -1.17 -84.53 -9.79
C LYS A 454 -0.51 -83.42 -10.64
#